data_f6cf105c7aaaa36ca17326457c22e29a
#
_entry.id   f6cf105c7aaaa36ca17326457c22e29a
#
_cell.length_a   1.000
_cell.length_b   1.000
_cell.length_c   1.000
_cell.angle_alpha   90.00
_cell.angle_beta   90.00
_cell.angle_gamma   90.00
#
_symmetry.space_group_name_H-M   'P 1'
#
loop_
_entity.id
_entity.type
_entity.pdbx_description
1 polymer ?
#
loop_
_entity_poly.entity_id
_entity_poly.type
_entity_poly.pdbx_seq_one_letter_code
_entity_poly.pdbx_strand_id
1 'polypeptide(L)'
;RNYPWQRGPRRLTGMNMEFADLNEDGRLDIVLQESTSINVWLEQPSSLDIAWTIHLIGDITPDRSTGLLLLDIDSDGDLDLFNGGYSGLPRDRDGDHVNASSPTGRLAWFENPGSPTNRWIRHDISRRVRGMFDEFIAQDIDGDGDLDIIGTRGNSGSFDGLFWLEQVRRESPTRVFTPARTIESRHLPLPP
;
A
#
# COMPACT_ATOMS: atom_id res chain seq x y z
N ARG A 1 -7.33 13.79 -26.06
CA ARG A 1 -7.93 14.86 -25.23
C ARG A 1 -7.04 15.05 -24.02
N ASN A 2 -6.72 16.30 -23.68
CA ASN A 2 -6.07 16.62 -22.41
C ASN A 2 -7.18 16.80 -21.38
N TYR A 3 -7.25 15.94 -20.41
CA TYR A 3 -8.23 16.02 -19.33
C TYR A 3 -7.80 17.08 -18.30
N PRO A 4 -8.75 17.83 -17.72
CA PRO A 4 -8.45 18.96 -16.82
C PRO A 4 -7.73 18.58 -15.53
N TRP A 5 -7.76 17.31 -15.10
CA TRP A 5 -7.07 16.83 -13.89
C TRP A 5 -5.54 17.01 -13.94
N GLN A 6 -4.96 17.20 -15.13
CA GLN A 6 -3.53 17.47 -15.28
C GLN A 6 -3.15 18.94 -15.03
N ARG A 7 -4.12 19.80 -14.78
CA ARG A 7 -3.92 21.25 -14.63
C ARG A 7 -3.78 21.68 -13.18
N GLY A 8 -2.81 21.20 -12.45
CA GLY A 8 -2.56 21.62 -11.08
C GLY A 8 -1.08 21.65 -10.76
N PRO A 9 -0.67 22.27 -9.65
CA PRO A 9 0.69 22.20 -9.16
C PRO A 9 1.05 20.79 -8.67
N ARG A 10 0.07 19.89 -8.52
CA ARG A 10 0.25 18.51 -8.10
C ARG A 10 0.70 17.66 -9.28
N ARG A 11 1.75 16.92 -9.07
CA ARG A 11 2.30 16.00 -10.06
C ARG A 11 1.87 14.59 -9.69
N LEU A 12 0.88 14.07 -10.40
CA LEU A 12 0.54 12.66 -10.32
C LEU A 12 1.68 11.85 -10.96
N THR A 13 2.20 10.93 -10.21
CA THR A 13 3.23 10.00 -10.63
C THR A 13 2.81 8.62 -10.17
N GLY A 14 3.36 7.58 -10.72
CA GLY A 14 3.09 6.26 -10.21
C GLY A 14 3.56 5.19 -11.15
N MET A 15 3.83 4.04 -10.59
CA MET A 15 4.15 2.84 -11.33
C MET A 15 2.91 1.99 -11.51
N ASN A 16 1.96 2.07 -10.57
CA ASN A 16 0.72 1.30 -10.56
C ASN A 16 -0.49 2.21 -10.35
N MET A 17 -1.65 1.73 -10.78
CA MET A 17 -2.95 2.35 -10.60
C MET A 17 -3.97 1.27 -10.31
N GLU A 18 -4.90 1.58 -9.41
CA GLU A 18 -6.06 0.77 -9.12
C GLU A 18 -7.35 1.51 -9.49
N PHE A 19 -8.41 0.78 -9.72
CA PHE A 19 -9.68 1.33 -10.14
C PHE A 19 -10.82 0.70 -9.35
N ALA A 20 -11.63 1.53 -8.72
CA ALA A 20 -12.85 1.11 -8.03
C ALA A 20 -13.83 2.28 -7.93
N ASP A 21 -15.07 1.99 -7.65
CA ASP A 21 -16.06 2.97 -7.21
C ASP A 21 -15.96 3.08 -5.69
N LEU A 22 -15.08 3.99 -5.21
CA LEU A 22 -14.75 4.09 -3.79
C LEU A 22 -15.83 4.79 -2.96
N ASN A 23 -16.60 5.65 -3.58
CA ASN A 23 -17.65 6.42 -2.92
C ASN A 23 -19.08 5.94 -3.24
N GLU A 24 -19.19 4.80 -3.92
CA GLU A 24 -20.45 4.13 -4.29
C GLU A 24 -21.41 5.01 -5.13
N ASP A 25 -20.84 5.88 -5.97
CA ASP A 25 -21.64 6.78 -6.81
C ASP A 25 -21.92 6.24 -8.23
N GLY A 26 -21.47 5.02 -8.52
CA GLY A 26 -21.62 4.32 -9.80
C GLY A 26 -20.58 4.70 -10.85
N ARG A 27 -19.52 5.42 -10.47
CA ARG A 27 -18.42 5.82 -11.35
C ARG A 27 -17.10 5.24 -10.89
N LEU A 28 -16.23 4.93 -11.83
CA LEU A 28 -14.89 4.38 -11.51
C LEU A 28 -13.92 5.49 -11.14
N ASP A 29 -13.45 5.45 -9.90
CA ASP A 29 -12.38 6.29 -9.41
C ASP A 29 -11.00 5.69 -9.73
N ILE A 30 -9.95 6.46 -9.55
CA ILE A 30 -8.57 6.05 -9.82
C ILE A 30 -7.73 6.24 -8.57
N VAL A 31 -7.11 5.17 -8.10
CA VAL A 31 -6.12 5.22 -7.02
C VAL A 31 -4.72 5.21 -7.61
N LEU A 32 -3.89 6.13 -7.19
CA LEU A 32 -2.50 6.25 -7.67
C LEU A 32 -1.63 7.05 -6.70
N GLN A 33 -0.36 7.24 -7.06
CA GLN A 33 0.56 8.05 -6.27
C GLN A 33 0.53 9.53 -6.71
N GLU A 34 0.45 10.43 -5.74
CA GLU A 34 0.85 11.81 -5.88
C GLU A 34 2.25 11.97 -5.29
N SER A 35 3.24 12.36 -6.07
CA SER A 35 4.63 12.38 -5.63
C SER A 35 5.19 10.97 -5.29
N THR A 36 6.25 10.90 -4.50
CA THR A 36 7.00 9.65 -4.31
C THR A 36 6.45 8.76 -3.20
N SER A 37 5.77 9.30 -2.21
CA SER A 37 5.34 8.56 -1.02
C SER A 37 3.84 8.67 -0.71
N ILE A 38 3.15 9.58 -1.39
CA ILE A 38 1.76 9.93 -1.09
C ILE A 38 0.84 9.16 -2.04
N ASN A 39 -0.14 8.47 -1.48
CA ASN A 39 -1.22 7.84 -2.21
C ASN A 39 -2.47 8.72 -2.17
N VAL A 40 -3.14 8.82 -3.29
CA VAL A 40 -4.36 9.59 -3.48
C VAL A 40 -5.37 8.80 -4.30
N TRP A 41 -6.63 9.17 -4.23
CA TRP A 41 -7.61 8.76 -5.20
C TRP A 41 -8.22 9.96 -5.90
N LEU A 42 -8.58 9.75 -7.14
CA LEU A 42 -9.23 10.74 -7.99
C LEU A 42 -10.69 10.35 -8.15
N GLU A 43 -11.55 11.16 -7.61
CA GLU A 43 -13.00 11.01 -7.76
C GLU A 43 -13.41 11.37 -9.19
N GLN A 44 -14.07 10.42 -9.85
CA GLN A 44 -14.58 10.66 -11.19
C GLN A 44 -15.78 11.60 -11.14
N PRO A 45 -15.73 12.76 -11.82
CA PRO A 45 -16.86 13.68 -11.85
C PRO A 45 -18.01 13.13 -12.71
N SER A 46 -19.20 13.68 -12.53
CA SER A 46 -20.38 13.34 -13.34
C SER A 46 -20.23 13.65 -14.84
N SER A 47 -19.26 14.48 -15.21
CA SER A 47 -18.89 14.79 -16.59
C SER A 47 -17.37 14.85 -16.72
N LEU A 48 -16.83 14.23 -17.75
CA LEU A 48 -15.39 14.26 -18.04
C LEU A 48 -14.86 15.63 -18.45
N ASP A 49 -15.71 16.62 -18.62
CA ASP A 49 -15.32 18.02 -18.86
C ASP A 49 -15.03 18.77 -17.55
N ILE A 50 -15.38 18.19 -16.41
CA ILE A 50 -15.10 18.72 -15.07
C ILE A 50 -13.77 18.13 -14.58
N ALA A 51 -13.03 18.93 -13.80
CA ALA A 51 -11.80 18.44 -13.18
C ALA A 51 -12.12 17.38 -12.12
N TRP A 52 -11.29 16.33 -12.08
CA TRP A 52 -11.37 15.31 -11.05
C TRP A 52 -10.96 15.89 -9.69
N THR A 53 -11.64 15.50 -8.65
CA THR A 53 -11.26 15.86 -7.28
C THR A 53 -10.20 14.90 -6.78
N ILE A 54 -9.17 15.42 -6.14
CA ILE A 54 -8.07 14.62 -5.59
C ILE A 54 -8.22 14.55 -4.07
N HIS A 55 -8.33 13.34 -3.57
CA HIS A 55 -8.43 13.04 -2.14
C HIS A 55 -7.18 12.31 -1.65
N LEU A 56 -6.74 12.65 -0.45
CA LEU A 56 -5.58 12.01 0.18
C LEU A 56 -5.99 10.68 0.79
N ILE A 57 -5.27 9.62 0.45
CA ILE A 57 -5.32 8.34 1.17
C ILE A 57 -4.30 8.36 2.31
N GLY A 58 -3.02 8.48 1.98
CA GLY A 58 -1.98 8.51 3.00
C GLY A 58 -0.57 8.56 2.46
N ASP A 59 0.38 8.48 3.37
CA ASP A 59 1.81 8.61 3.12
C ASP A 59 2.56 7.39 3.65
N ILE A 60 3.36 6.74 2.79
CA ILE A 60 4.20 5.59 3.15
C ILE A 60 5.64 5.99 3.52
N THR A 61 5.87 7.26 3.79
CA THR A 61 7.21 7.75 4.20
C THR A 61 7.84 6.86 5.30
N PRO A 62 9.19 6.61 5.23
CA PRO A 62 10.17 7.24 4.33
C PRO A 62 10.35 6.53 2.98
N ASP A 63 9.57 5.51 2.71
CA ASP A 63 9.64 4.77 1.45
C ASP A 63 8.93 5.51 0.32
N ARG A 64 9.22 5.06 -0.90
CA ARG A 64 8.50 5.49 -2.09
C ARG A 64 7.40 4.48 -2.36
N SER A 65 6.20 4.94 -2.58
CA SER A 65 5.08 4.09 -2.98
C SER A 65 5.34 3.49 -4.36
N THR A 66 5.12 2.18 -4.49
CA THR A 66 5.29 1.44 -5.74
C THR A 66 4.06 0.59 -6.04
N GLY A 67 3.90 -0.56 -5.39
CA GLY A 67 2.77 -1.45 -5.62
C GLY A 67 1.50 -1.00 -4.89
N LEU A 68 0.36 -1.17 -5.54
CA LEU A 68 -0.97 -0.87 -4.99
C LEU A 68 -1.87 -2.09 -5.21
N LEU A 69 -2.80 -2.31 -4.29
CA LEU A 69 -3.87 -3.29 -4.42
C LEU A 69 -5.07 -2.80 -3.60
N LEU A 70 -6.25 -2.77 -4.20
CA LEU A 70 -7.50 -2.50 -3.50
C LEU A 70 -8.19 -3.81 -3.10
N LEU A 71 -8.48 -3.97 -1.82
CA LEU A 71 -9.26 -5.08 -1.28
C LEU A 71 -9.87 -4.69 0.07
N ASP A 72 -10.94 -5.35 0.45
CA ASP A 72 -11.53 -5.24 1.79
C ASP A 72 -10.70 -6.11 2.75
N ILE A 73 -9.75 -5.49 3.47
CA ILE A 73 -8.80 -6.22 4.32
C ILE A 73 -9.44 -6.65 5.64
N ASP A 74 -10.24 -5.80 6.25
CA ASP A 74 -10.81 -6.05 7.56
C ASP A 74 -12.26 -6.60 7.54
N SER A 75 -12.83 -6.73 6.34
CA SER A 75 -14.18 -7.23 6.08
C SER A 75 -15.28 -6.34 6.64
N ASP A 76 -15.09 -5.05 6.58
CA ASP A 76 -16.13 -4.08 6.93
C ASP A 76 -17.03 -3.70 5.75
N GLY A 77 -16.68 -4.13 4.54
CA GLY A 77 -17.39 -3.92 3.28
C GLY A 77 -16.82 -2.79 2.43
N ASP A 78 -15.88 -2.02 2.94
CA ASP A 78 -15.21 -0.95 2.21
C ASP A 78 -13.87 -1.42 1.63
N LEU A 79 -13.46 -0.84 0.51
CA LEU A 79 -12.15 -1.16 -0.07
C LEU A 79 -11.06 -0.36 0.60
N ASP A 80 -10.05 -1.08 1.08
CA ASP A 80 -8.81 -0.58 1.63
C ASP A 80 -7.71 -0.54 0.58
N LEU A 81 -6.63 0.17 0.87
CA LEU A 81 -5.45 0.20 0.02
C LEU A 81 -4.28 -0.54 0.66
N PHE A 82 -3.91 -1.70 0.13
CA PHE A 82 -2.62 -2.32 0.42
C PHE A 82 -1.53 -1.66 -0.44
N ASN A 83 -0.41 -1.33 0.18
CA ASN A 83 0.64 -0.56 -0.46
C ASN A 83 2.03 -1.14 -0.22
N GLY A 84 2.74 -1.35 -1.30
CA GLY A 84 4.15 -1.68 -1.32
C GLY A 84 5.02 -0.44 -1.48
N GLY A 85 6.20 -0.49 -0.90
CA GLY A 85 7.14 0.60 -0.95
C GLY A 85 8.52 0.19 -1.44
N TYR A 86 9.26 1.18 -1.92
CA TYR A 86 10.66 1.08 -2.28
C TYR A 86 11.49 2.04 -1.44
N SER A 87 12.52 1.53 -0.77
CA SER A 87 13.44 2.37 -0.04
C SER A 87 14.38 3.13 -0.97
N GLY A 88 14.32 4.43 -0.88
CA GLY A 88 15.28 5.31 -1.56
C GLY A 88 16.57 5.53 -0.79
N LEU A 89 16.68 5.02 0.44
CA LEU A 89 17.88 5.13 1.28
C LEU A 89 18.90 4.05 0.90
N PRO A 90 20.17 4.22 1.32
CA PRO A 90 21.17 3.17 1.13
C PRO A 90 20.68 1.85 1.70
N ARG A 91 20.53 0.88 0.84
CA ARG A 91 19.92 -0.43 1.12
C ARG A 91 20.56 -1.20 2.27
N ASP A 92 21.81 -0.89 2.57
CA ASP A 92 22.60 -1.61 3.56
C ASP A 92 22.36 -1.13 5.00
N ARG A 93 21.57 -0.06 5.17
CA ARG A 93 21.36 0.60 6.45
C ARG A 93 19.93 0.59 6.96
N ASP A 94 19.04 -0.12 6.31
CA ASP A 94 17.62 -0.11 6.67
C ASP A 94 17.37 -0.53 8.13
N GLY A 95 18.08 -1.54 8.62
CA GLY A 95 17.94 -1.99 10.00
C GLY A 95 18.60 -1.06 11.03
N ASP A 96 19.62 -0.31 10.63
CA ASP A 96 20.41 0.52 11.56
C ASP A 96 19.74 1.86 11.86
N HIS A 97 18.87 2.33 10.97
CA HIS A 97 18.22 3.63 11.06
C HIS A 97 16.76 3.59 11.48
N VAL A 98 16.18 2.41 11.58
CA VAL A 98 14.79 2.23 11.95
C VAL A 98 14.70 1.72 13.38
N ASN A 99 14.12 2.51 14.27
CA ASN A 99 13.80 2.10 15.63
C ASN A 99 12.33 1.67 15.76
N ALA A 100 11.99 1.11 16.92
CA ALA A 100 10.65 0.58 17.19
C ALA A 100 9.50 1.59 16.99
N SER A 101 9.79 2.88 17.11
CA SER A 101 8.79 3.95 16.98
C SER A 101 8.83 4.65 15.62
N SER A 102 9.74 4.29 14.74
CA SER A 102 9.79 4.88 13.41
C SER A 102 8.57 4.48 12.59
N PRO A 103 7.88 5.41 11.92
CA PRO A 103 6.73 5.10 11.09
C PRO A 103 7.14 4.55 9.73
N THR A 104 8.14 3.69 9.70
CA THR A 104 8.64 3.08 8.47
C THR A 104 7.94 1.78 8.19
N GLY A 105 7.60 1.54 6.96
CA GLY A 105 7.06 0.28 6.48
C GLY A 105 7.38 0.09 5.01
N ARG A 106 7.70 -1.14 4.64
CA ARG A 106 7.86 -1.53 3.24
C ARG A 106 6.58 -2.03 2.64
N LEU A 107 5.75 -2.57 3.52
CA LEU A 107 4.39 -2.93 3.25
C LEU A 107 3.52 -2.29 4.32
N ALA A 108 2.46 -1.68 3.89
CA ALA A 108 1.45 -1.09 4.76
C ALA A 108 0.08 -1.23 4.12
N TRP A 109 -0.96 -1.12 4.89
CA TRP A 109 -2.29 -0.90 4.36
C TRP A 109 -2.90 0.36 4.97
N PHE A 110 -3.80 0.96 4.23
CA PHE A 110 -4.54 2.13 4.63
C PHE A 110 -6.01 1.74 4.71
N GLU A 111 -6.51 1.70 5.93
CA GLU A 111 -7.91 1.40 6.25
C GLU A 111 -8.79 2.56 5.83
N ASN A 112 -9.81 2.26 5.01
CA ASN A 112 -10.86 3.18 4.66
C ASN A 112 -11.83 3.30 5.84
N PRO A 113 -12.09 4.50 6.37
CA PRO A 113 -12.95 4.64 7.56
C PRO A 113 -14.45 4.63 7.25
N GLY A 114 -14.90 3.96 6.20
CA GLY A 114 -16.30 3.91 5.76
C GLY A 114 -16.78 5.15 4.99
N SER A 115 -15.91 6.11 4.82
CA SER A 115 -16.11 7.27 3.94
C SER A 115 -14.77 7.67 3.36
N PRO A 116 -14.51 7.41 2.08
CA PRO A 116 -13.17 7.53 1.49
C PRO A 116 -12.64 8.97 1.45
N THR A 117 -13.48 9.97 1.70
CA THR A 117 -13.08 11.38 1.83
C THR A 117 -12.54 11.71 3.22
N ASN A 118 -12.74 10.86 4.21
CA ASN A 118 -12.16 11.00 5.53
C ASN A 118 -10.69 10.56 5.52
N ARG A 119 -10.01 10.75 6.65
CA ARG A 119 -8.62 10.35 6.80
C ARG A 119 -8.53 8.85 6.98
N TRP A 120 -7.83 8.18 6.06
CA TRP A 120 -7.51 6.76 6.16
C TRP A 120 -6.48 6.48 7.25
N ILE A 121 -6.54 5.31 7.85
CA ILE A 121 -5.66 4.91 8.94
C ILE A 121 -4.55 4.01 8.39
N ARG A 122 -3.30 4.38 8.62
CA ARG A 122 -2.15 3.60 8.18
C ARG A 122 -1.79 2.51 9.19
N HIS A 123 -1.65 1.28 8.70
CA HIS A 123 -1.16 0.12 9.42
C HIS A 123 0.11 -0.41 8.76
N ASP A 124 1.23 -0.38 9.49
CA ASP A 124 2.49 -0.91 8.99
C ASP A 124 2.54 -2.44 9.16
N ILE A 125 2.77 -3.17 8.08
CA ILE A 125 2.84 -4.64 8.06
C ILE A 125 4.29 -5.11 8.17
N SER A 126 5.19 -4.53 7.41
CA SER A 126 6.60 -4.95 7.38
C SER A 126 7.54 -3.76 7.29
N ARG A 127 8.61 -3.81 8.06
CA ARG A 127 9.72 -2.84 8.06
C ARG A 127 11.02 -3.48 7.59
N ARG A 128 10.96 -4.33 6.61
CA ARG A 128 12.11 -5.11 6.22
C ARG A 128 13.07 -4.35 5.33
N VAL A 129 14.32 -4.73 5.48
CA VAL A 129 15.42 -4.28 4.66
C VAL A 129 15.17 -4.66 3.23
N ARG A 130 15.31 -3.70 2.33
CA ARG A 130 15.36 -3.88 0.89
C ARG A 130 14.12 -4.51 0.29
N GLY A 131 13.69 -3.94 -0.73
CA GLY A 131 12.72 -4.48 -1.65
C GLY A 131 12.05 -3.37 -2.40
N MET A 132 11.71 -3.68 -3.59
CA MET A 132 10.75 -2.97 -4.36
C MET A 132 9.57 -3.91 -4.52
N PHE A 133 8.45 -3.52 -3.99
CA PHE A 133 7.23 -4.30 -4.02
C PHE A 133 6.31 -3.66 -5.05
N ASP A 134 6.21 -4.27 -6.22
CA ASP A 134 5.63 -3.62 -7.38
C ASP A 134 4.23 -4.11 -7.74
N GLU A 135 3.97 -5.39 -7.52
CA GLU A 135 2.74 -6.03 -7.96
C GLU A 135 2.17 -6.92 -6.87
N PHE A 136 0.86 -6.85 -6.69
CA PHE A 136 0.12 -7.66 -5.74
C PHE A 136 -1.15 -8.20 -6.35
N ILE A 137 -1.56 -9.37 -5.86
CA ILE A 137 -2.89 -9.93 -6.08
C ILE A 137 -3.45 -10.42 -4.75
N ALA A 138 -4.76 -10.44 -4.62
CA ALA A 138 -5.46 -11.05 -3.50
C ALA A 138 -6.09 -12.37 -3.93
N GLN A 139 -5.88 -13.42 -3.14
CA GLN A 139 -6.44 -14.74 -3.38
C GLN A 139 -6.49 -15.54 -2.08
N ASP A 140 -7.59 -16.19 -1.79
CA ASP A 140 -7.67 -17.21 -0.73
C ASP A 140 -6.85 -18.42 -1.18
N ILE A 141 -5.64 -18.59 -0.63
CA ILE A 141 -4.70 -19.64 -1.06
C ILE A 141 -4.87 -20.90 -0.24
N ASP A 142 -5.12 -20.76 1.04
CA ASP A 142 -5.20 -21.90 1.96
C ASP A 142 -6.63 -22.39 2.17
N GLY A 143 -7.63 -21.69 1.66
CA GLY A 143 -9.04 -22.08 1.67
C GLY A 143 -9.74 -21.82 2.99
N ASP A 144 -9.25 -20.87 3.79
CA ASP A 144 -9.82 -20.52 5.08
C ASP A 144 -10.92 -19.46 5.01
N GLY A 145 -11.10 -18.84 3.83
CA GLY A 145 -12.20 -17.92 3.50
C GLY A 145 -11.85 -16.46 3.62
N ASP A 146 -10.62 -16.11 3.98
CA ASP A 146 -10.12 -14.73 3.85
C ASP A 146 -9.16 -14.57 2.65
N LEU A 147 -8.85 -13.33 2.30
CA LEU A 147 -8.00 -13.05 1.15
C LEU A 147 -6.57 -12.81 1.58
N ASP A 148 -5.69 -13.67 1.10
CA ASP A 148 -4.26 -13.52 1.25
C ASP A 148 -3.68 -12.58 0.21
N ILE A 149 -2.49 -12.08 0.46
CA ILE A 149 -1.80 -11.20 -0.46
C ILE A 149 -0.55 -11.89 -1.01
N ILE A 150 -0.52 -12.04 -2.32
CA ILE A 150 0.65 -12.53 -3.03
C ILE A 150 1.31 -11.34 -3.72
N GLY A 151 2.61 -11.23 -3.57
CA GLY A 151 3.34 -10.13 -4.17
C GLY A 151 4.67 -10.52 -4.77
N THR A 152 5.19 -9.63 -5.58
CA THR A 152 6.57 -9.71 -6.09
C THR A 152 7.47 -8.77 -5.32
N ARG A 153 8.70 -9.20 -5.12
CA ARG A 153 9.76 -8.37 -4.54
C ARG A 153 10.98 -8.40 -5.42
N GLY A 154 11.43 -7.23 -5.83
CA GLY A 154 12.64 -7.03 -6.60
C GLY A 154 13.67 -6.18 -5.88
N ASN A 155 14.86 -6.08 -6.45
CA ASN A 155 15.97 -5.25 -5.95
C ASN A 155 16.47 -5.61 -4.54
N SER A 156 16.23 -6.85 -4.10
CA SER A 156 16.62 -7.37 -2.78
C SER A 156 17.74 -8.41 -2.84
N GLY A 157 18.22 -8.73 -4.04
CA GLY A 157 19.26 -9.74 -4.25
C GLY A 157 18.72 -11.16 -3.99
N SER A 158 19.27 -11.84 -2.98
CA SER A 158 18.85 -13.22 -2.65
C SER A 158 17.40 -13.35 -2.13
N PHE A 159 16.73 -12.24 -1.89
CA PHE A 159 15.35 -12.21 -1.42
C PHE A 159 14.37 -11.78 -2.52
N ASP A 160 14.83 -11.65 -3.77
CA ASP A 160 13.95 -11.38 -4.90
C ASP A 160 13.06 -12.59 -5.18
N GLY A 161 11.83 -12.34 -5.65
CA GLY A 161 10.90 -13.37 -6.04
C GLY A 161 9.48 -13.12 -5.56
N LEU A 162 8.73 -14.20 -5.46
CA LEU A 162 7.37 -14.19 -4.94
C LEU A 162 7.38 -14.33 -3.42
N PHE A 163 6.41 -13.71 -2.80
CA PHE A 163 6.06 -13.94 -1.40
C PHE A 163 4.55 -14.03 -1.25
N TRP A 164 4.14 -14.65 -0.18
CA TRP A 164 2.76 -14.76 0.26
C TRP A 164 2.65 -14.24 1.69
N LEU A 165 1.64 -13.42 1.92
CA LEU A 165 1.22 -12.96 3.24
C LEU A 165 -0.12 -13.59 3.52
N GLU A 166 -0.16 -14.55 4.44
CA GLU A 166 -1.37 -15.13 4.97
C GLU A 166 -2.08 -14.11 5.84
N GLN A 167 -3.36 -13.87 5.57
CA GLN A 167 -4.22 -13.10 6.46
C GLN A 167 -4.75 -14.05 7.55
N VAL A 168 -4.45 -13.75 8.79
CA VAL A 168 -4.91 -14.55 9.93
C VAL A 168 -5.81 -13.69 10.82
N ARG A 169 -7.10 -13.99 10.84
CA ARG A 169 -8.08 -13.30 11.66
C ARG A 169 -8.22 -13.93 13.04
N ARG A 170 -8.17 -13.11 14.10
CA ARG A 170 -8.31 -13.58 15.47
C ARG A 170 -9.15 -12.59 16.29
N GLU A 171 -9.97 -13.11 17.23
CA GLU A 171 -10.73 -12.29 18.17
C GLU A 171 -9.84 -11.36 19.02
N SER A 172 -8.61 -11.74 19.26
CA SER A 172 -7.61 -10.93 19.94
C SER A 172 -6.36 -10.85 19.07
N PRO A 173 -6.25 -9.85 18.18
CA PRO A 173 -5.12 -9.74 17.28
C PRO A 173 -3.83 -9.59 18.06
N THR A 174 -2.90 -10.48 17.81
CA THR A 174 -1.54 -10.37 18.33
C THR A 174 -0.74 -9.50 17.39
N ARG A 175 0.01 -8.57 17.92
CA ARG A 175 0.96 -7.80 17.11
C ARG A 175 1.99 -8.75 16.51
N VAL A 176 1.82 -9.10 15.25
CA VAL A 176 2.71 -10.01 14.51
C VAL A 176 3.98 -9.29 14.11
N PHE A 177 3.91 -7.98 14.02
CA PHE A 177 5.01 -7.16 13.54
C PHE A 177 5.87 -6.65 14.71
N THR A 178 7.12 -7.06 14.71
CA THR A 178 8.17 -6.45 15.52
C THR A 178 9.14 -5.69 14.62
N PRO A 179 9.69 -4.55 15.07
CA PRO A 179 10.72 -3.86 14.30
C PRO A 179 11.87 -4.81 13.99
N ALA A 180 12.18 -4.99 12.72
CA ALA A 180 13.31 -5.82 12.33
C ALA A 180 14.62 -5.12 12.72
N ARG A 181 15.51 -5.85 13.40
CA ARG A 181 16.92 -5.47 13.57
C ARG A 181 17.70 -5.87 12.32
N THR A 182 18.85 -5.25 12.08
CA THR A 182 19.67 -5.49 10.88
C THR A 182 19.92 -6.96 10.61
N ILE A 183 20.25 -7.73 11.65
CA ILE A 183 20.50 -9.17 11.52
C ILE A 183 19.24 -9.94 11.19
N GLU A 184 18.12 -9.58 11.79
CA GLU A 184 16.83 -10.20 11.54
C GLU A 184 16.34 -9.94 10.12
N SER A 185 16.57 -8.73 9.62
CA SER A 185 16.18 -8.34 8.27
C SER A 185 16.89 -9.11 7.16
N ARG A 186 18.05 -9.68 7.45
CA ARG A 186 18.83 -10.44 6.46
C ARG A 186 18.40 -11.90 6.34
N HIS A 187 17.89 -12.46 7.41
CA HIS A 187 17.70 -13.91 7.55
C HIS A 187 16.25 -14.33 7.74
N LEU A 188 15.39 -13.44 8.17
CA LEU A 188 14.00 -13.79 8.33
C LEU A 188 13.25 -13.65 7.01
N PRO A 189 12.42 -14.63 6.66
CA PRO A 189 11.42 -14.44 5.62
C PRO A 189 10.52 -13.26 5.99
N LEU A 190 9.81 -12.71 5.01
CA LEU A 190 8.73 -11.80 5.33
C LEU A 190 7.79 -12.47 6.33
N PRO A 191 7.19 -11.73 7.28
CA PRO A 191 6.25 -12.34 8.19
C PRO A 191 5.19 -13.10 7.39
N PRO A 192 4.79 -14.26 7.90
CA PRO A 192 3.68 -15.01 7.33
C PRO A 192 2.44 -14.16 7.32
#